data_ad884a3dcda9c2ce7865cd6fa6d8f6b0
#
_entry.id   ad884a3dcda9c2ce7865cd6fa6d8f6b0
#
_cell.length_a   1.000
_cell.length_b   1.000
_cell.length_c   1.000
_cell.angle_alpha   90.00
_cell.angle_beta   90.00
_cell.angle_gamma   90.00
#
_symmetry.space_group_name_H-M   'P 1'
#
loop_
_entity.id
_entity.type
_entity.pdbx_description
1 polymer ?
#
loop_
_entity_poly.entity_id
_entity_poly.type
_entity_poly.pdbx_seq_one_letter_code
_entity_poly.pdbx_strand_id
1 'polypeptide(L)'
;MQFLLNDPNHLYLLNDQGYRIVRVTLKNNRSDKLRHVLADKMVKHQVTFKLLNGKVILNYPHNVKLRTYSYQLSQQTQDYYANRVMTTNSNSNVQIKRHKNSTDYDDHGFRHMTVDESTDTVNFTNYNAQIKSNSFLQTMNGIYEQLVMVGMPLDSVRFYSYDSGSDTAVFRTYAGGVPVFDQSDFGAIQMKVLDQSSYRMKFSLDSLQVPIPPVQSSATIMSTNELIKQLEAAGTHESKIQGIELGYEWVRDKSLPKVVDLSPTWYVKIGNQWENYRKLIGQQ
;
A
#
# COMPACT_ATOMS: atom_id res chain seq x y z
N MET A 1 -5.15 7.40 9.15
CA MET A 1 -5.98 8.61 9.41
C MET A 1 -7.41 8.15 9.65
N GLN A 2 -8.00 8.58 10.75
CA GLN A 2 -9.36 8.21 11.14
C GLN A 2 -10.19 9.49 11.29
N PHE A 3 -11.48 9.41 11.03
CA PHE A 3 -12.37 10.54 11.17
C PHE A 3 -13.66 10.15 11.88
N LEU A 4 -14.14 11.04 12.72
CA LEU A 4 -15.41 10.91 13.44
C LEU A 4 -16.51 11.62 12.66
N LEU A 5 -17.62 10.92 12.41
CA LEU A 5 -18.76 11.44 11.65
C LEU A 5 -19.93 11.92 12.55
N ASN A 6 -19.70 12.07 13.86
CA ASN A 6 -20.75 12.40 14.81
C ASN A 6 -21.20 13.87 14.77
N ASP A 7 -20.42 14.73 14.15
CA ASP A 7 -20.71 16.16 14.02
C ASP A 7 -21.00 16.50 12.55
N PRO A 8 -22.17 17.05 12.22
CA PRO A 8 -22.54 17.35 10.83
C PRO A 8 -21.69 18.43 10.19
N ASN A 9 -21.09 19.32 10.97
CA ASN A 9 -20.36 20.49 10.50
C ASN A 9 -18.86 20.34 10.60
N HIS A 10 -18.37 19.30 11.28
CA HIS A 10 -16.94 19.13 11.49
C HIS A 10 -16.49 17.71 11.15
N LEU A 11 -15.31 17.63 10.58
CA LEU A 11 -14.54 16.42 10.41
C LEU A 11 -13.38 16.43 11.40
N TYR A 12 -13.28 15.39 12.21
CA TYR A 12 -12.18 15.22 13.14
C TYR A 12 -11.20 14.21 12.58
N LEU A 13 -9.98 14.64 12.32
CA LEU A 13 -8.90 13.82 11.82
C LEU A 13 -7.98 13.47 12.97
N LEU A 14 -7.88 12.17 13.28
CA LEU A 14 -6.95 11.67 14.28
C LEU A 14 -5.59 11.40 13.64
N ASN A 15 -4.57 12.07 14.15
CA ASN A 15 -3.17 11.71 13.90
C ASN A 15 -2.69 10.82 15.06
N ASP A 16 -2.67 9.52 14.80
CA ASP A 16 -2.28 8.49 15.77
C ASP A 16 -0.78 8.47 16.08
N GLN A 17 0.07 9.00 15.21
CA GLN A 17 1.50 9.13 15.46
C GLN A 17 1.86 10.32 16.35
N GLY A 18 1.10 11.39 16.27
CA GLY A 18 1.33 12.62 17.02
C GLY A 18 0.34 12.88 18.16
N TYR A 19 -0.61 11.97 18.40
CA TYR A 19 -1.70 12.13 19.38
C TYR A 19 -2.45 13.46 19.25
N ARG A 20 -2.65 13.93 18.01
CA ARG A 20 -3.31 15.19 17.71
C ARG A 20 -4.62 14.95 17.00
N ILE A 21 -5.63 15.71 17.40
CA ILE A 21 -6.90 15.78 16.71
C ILE A 21 -6.98 17.10 15.95
N VAL A 22 -7.15 17.02 14.64
CA VAL A 22 -7.37 18.21 13.80
C VAL A 22 -8.87 18.31 13.52
N ARG A 23 -9.49 19.43 13.90
CA ARG A 23 -10.87 19.73 13.58
C ARG A 23 -10.93 20.55 12.29
N VAL A 24 -11.60 20.01 11.29
CA VAL A 24 -11.83 20.67 10.00
C VAL A 24 -13.31 21.08 9.91
N THR A 25 -13.57 22.34 9.71
CA THR A 25 -14.92 22.87 9.48
C THR A 25 -15.32 22.66 8.04
N LEU A 26 -16.44 22.03 7.79
CA LEU A 26 -16.97 21.79 6.45
C LEU A 26 -17.83 22.99 6.02
N LYS A 27 -17.46 23.64 4.92
CA LYS A 27 -18.20 24.80 4.37
C LYS A 27 -19.60 24.43 3.86
N ASN A 28 -19.80 23.17 3.43
CA ASN A 28 -21.07 22.64 2.95
C ASN A 28 -21.39 21.37 3.73
N ASN A 29 -22.56 21.31 4.35
CA ASN A 29 -23.00 20.17 5.14
C ASN A 29 -23.28 18.94 4.24
N ARG A 30 -22.21 18.24 3.84
CA ARG A 30 -22.27 16.99 3.06
C ARG A 30 -22.05 15.75 3.92
N SER A 31 -21.77 15.91 5.21
CA SER A 31 -21.56 14.78 6.13
C SER A 31 -22.80 13.91 6.28
N ASP A 32 -24.00 14.49 6.20
CA ASP A 32 -25.25 13.73 6.26
C ASP A 32 -25.40 12.78 5.06
N LYS A 33 -25.03 13.22 3.84
CA LYS A 33 -25.01 12.33 2.68
C LYS A 33 -24.05 11.18 2.86
N LEU A 34 -22.86 11.45 3.42
CA LEU A 34 -21.86 10.41 3.72
C LEU A 34 -22.38 9.44 4.79
N ARG A 35 -23.06 9.95 5.83
CA ARG A 35 -23.70 9.12 6.87
C ARG A 35 -24.75 8.18 6.29
N HIS A 36 -25.64 8.69 5.43
CA HIS A 36 -26.66 7.87 4.77
C HIS A 36 -26.03 6.77 3.92
N VAL A 37 -25.00 7.08 3.12
CA VAL A 37 -24.30 6.09 2.31
C VAL A 37 -23.62 5.03 3.18
N LEU A 38 -23.05 5.43 4.32
CA LEU A 38 -22.38 4.51 5.26
C LEU A 38 -23.40 3.75 6.14
N ALA A 39 -24.62 4.27 6.34
CA ALA A 39 -25.64 3.62 7.17
C ALA A 39 -26.29 2.42 6.46
N ASP A 40 -26.57 2.54 5.17
CA ASP A 40 -27.51 1.64 4.48
C ASP A 40 -26.86 0.44 3.76
N LYS A 41 -25.56 0.47 3.46
CA LYS A 41 -24.96 -0.52 2.55
C LYS A 41 -23.66 -1.19 3.04
N MET A 42 -23.17 -0.87 4.23
CA MET A 42 -21.89 -1.40 4.70
C MET A 42 -22.06 -2.43 5.82
N VAL A 43 -21.35 -3.54 5.71
CA VAL A 43 -21.15 -4.45 6.82
C VAL A 43 -20.36 -3.71 7.89
N LYS A 44 -20.98 -3.50 9.07
CA LYS A 44 -20.35 -2.81 10.19
C LYS A 44 -19.68 -3.85 11.09
N HIS A 45 -18.42 -3.62 11.38
CA HIS A 45 -17.70 -4.37 12.39
C HIS A 45 -17.47 -3.48 13.62
N GLN A 46 -17.67 -4.05 14.79
CA GLN A 46 -17.30 -3.38 16.02
C GLN A 46 -15.79 -3.33 16.13
N VAL A 47 -15.26 -2.13 16.24
CA VAL A 47 -13.83 -1.90 16.48
C VAL A 47 -13.65 -0.97 17.67
N THR A 48 -12.59 -1.17 18.42
CA THR A 48 -12.15 -0.28 19.50
C THR A 48 -10.72 0.15 19.25
N PHE A 49 -10.24 1.08 20.03
CA PHE A 49 -8.81 1.45 20.01
C PHE A 49 -8.11 0.74 21.16
N LYS A 50 -6.96 0.17 20.83
CA LYS A 50 -6.05 -0.40 21.84
C LYS A 50 -4.69 0.29 21.71
N LEU A 51 -4.08 0.62 22.85
CA LEU A 51 -2.71 1.09 22.91
C LEU A 51 -1.79 -0.12 22.94
N LEU A 52 -0.90 -0.23 21.94
CA LEU A 52 0.09 -1.28 21.84
C LEU A 52 1.48 -0.62 21.69
N ASN A 53 2.35 -0.79 22.66
CA ASN A 53 3.68 -0.19 22.69
C ASN A 53 3.71 1.32 22.36
N GLY A 54 2.78 2.08 22.94
CA GLY A 54 2.66 3.51 22.72
C GLY A 54 2.03 3.92 21.39
N LYS A 55 1.56 2.95 20.58
CA LYS A 55 0.85 3.21 19.31
C LYS A 55 -0.61 2.79 19.41
N VAL A 56 -1.48 3.56 18.82
CA VAL A 56 -2.89 3.23 18.73
C VAL A 56 -3.11 2.28 17.57
N ILE A 57 -3.69 1.10 17.87
CA ILE A 57 -4.11 0.13 16.86
C ILE A 57 -5.63 -0.01 16.85
N LEU A 58 -6.18 -0.44 15.71
CA LEU A 58 -7.56 -0.90 15.63
C LEU A 58 -7.66 -2.28 16.26
N ASN A 59 -8.49 -2.38 17.30
CA ASN A 59 -8.76 -3.64 17.98
C ASN A 59 -10.14 -4.17 17.57
N TYR A 60 -10.15 -5.38 17.03
CA TYR A 60 -11.35 -6.12 16.70
C TYR A 60 -11.63 -7.10 17.84
N PRO A 61 -12.60 -6.81 18.72
CA PRO A 61 -12.85 -7.62 19.92
C PRO A 61 -13.41 -9.01 19.59
N HIS A 62 -14.03 -9.16 18.42
CA HIS A 62 -14.66 -10.40 17.94
C HIS A 62 -14.07 -10.81 16.58
N ASN A 63 -14.33 -12.04 16.21
CA ASN A 63 -13.99 -12.54 14.87
C ASN A 63 -14.72 -11.72 13.80
N VAL A 64 -14.03 -11.44 12.71
CA VAL A 64 -14.52 -10.60 11.61
C VAL A 64 -14.69 -11.45 10.37
N LYS A 65 -15.88 -11.40 9.77
CA LYS A 65 -16.13 -12.05 8.48
C LYS A 65 -15.91 -11.02 7.37
N LEU A 66 -14.91 -11.25 6.53
CA LEU A 66 -14.56 -10.39 5.40
C LEU A 66 -14.77 -11.11 4.08
N ARG A 67 -15.09 -10.35 3.04
CA ARG A 67 -15.16 -10.88 1.68
C ARG A 67 -13.76 -11.24 1.21
N THR A 68 -13.66 -12.29 0.41
CA THR A 68 -12.51 -12.57 -0.43
C THR A 68 -12.76 -11.97 -1.81
N TYR A 69 -11.70 -11.71 -2.54
CA TYR A 69 -11.78 -11.17 -3.89
C TYR A 69 -10.86 -11.97 -4.79
N SER A 70 -11.22 -12.05 -6.06
CA SER A 70 -10.33 -12.53 -7.11
C SER A 70 -10.30 -11.50 -8.23
N TYR A 71 -9.13 -11.30 -8.80
CA TYR A 71 -8.93 -10.33 -9.87
C TYR A 71 -8.12 -10.94 -11.00
N GLN A 72 -8.49 -10.56 -12.22
CA GLN A 72 -7.59 -10.70 -13.34
C GLN A 72 -6.51 -9.64 -13.21
N LEU A 73 -5.25 -10.04 -13.40
CA LEU A 73 -4.11 -9.14 -13.41
C LEU A 73 -3.97 -8.48 -14.78
N SER A 74 -3.69 -7.19 -14.77
CA SER A 74 -3.10 -6.50 -15.89
C SER A 74 -1.61 -6.32 -15.61
N GLN A 75 -0.80 -6.70 -16.59
CA GLN A 75 0.64 -6.50 -16.54
C GLN A 75 1.02 -5.59 -17.71
N GLN A 76 1.56 -4.43 -17.38
CA GLN A 76 2.15 -3.55 -18.37
C GLN A 76 3.53 -4.07 -18.78
N THR A 77 3.92 -3.84 -20.02
CA THR A 77 5.21 -4.27 -20.51
C THR A 77 6.34 -3.41 -19.95
N GLN A 78 7.54 -3.98 -19.83
CA GLN A 78 8.75 -3.24 -19.46
C GLN A 78 8.95 -2.05 -20.40
N ASP A 79 8.73 -2.25 -21.71
CA ASP A 79 8.90 -1.21 -22.72
C ASP A 79 7.90 -0.06 -22.57
N TYR A 80 6.68 -0.34 -22.06
CA TYR A 80 5.72 0.72 -21.77
C TYR A 80 6.30 1.70 -20.74
N TYR A 81 6.83 1.19 -19.63
CA TYR A 81 7.42 2.05 -18.61
C TYR A 81 8.74 2.68 -19.07
N ALA A 82 9.61 1.91 -19.75
CA ALA A 82 10.85 2.44 -20.29
C ALA A 82 10.59 3.62 -21.21
N ASN A 83 9.63 3.51 -22.12
CA ASN A 83 9.26 4.60 -23.04
C ASN A 83 8.75 5.84 -22.31
N ARG A 84 8.06 5.67 -21.17
CA ARG A 84 7.51 6.81 -20.39
C ARG A 84 8.56 7.49 -19.53
N VAL A 85 9.45 6.73 -18.89
CA VAL A 85 10.37 7.28 -17.90
C VAL A 85 11.76 7.55 -18.43
N MET A 86 12.20 6.87 -19.51
CA MET A 86 13.54 6.99 -20.07
C MET A 86 13.62 7.98 -21.25
N THR A 87 12.51 8.12 -22.01
CA THR A 87 12.52 9.01 -23.19
C THR A 87 12.00 10.38 -22.84
N THR A 88 12.87 11.38 -22.82
CA THR A 88 12.46 12.81 -22.69
C THR A 88 12.47 13.55 -24.02
N ASN A 89 13.24 13.07 -24.98
CA ASN A 89 13.34 13.65 -26.32
C ASN A 89 13.48 12.51 -27.34
N SER A 90 13.02 12.74 -28.54
CA SER A 90 13.04 11.79 -29.66
C SER A 90 14.43 11.27 -30.07
N ASN A 91 15.50 11.68 -29.42
CA ASN A 91 16.90 11.32 -29.69
C ASN A 91 17.62 10.66 -28.49
N SER A 92 16.92 10.24 -27.45
CA SER A 92 17.58 9.57 -26.34
C SER A 92 17.98 8.13 -26.73
N ASN A 93 19.28 7.87 -26.84
CA ASN A 93 19.82 6.53 -26.98
C ASN A 93 19.77 5.82 -25.64
N VAL A 94 18.66 5.11 -25.38
CA VAL A 94 18.56 4.25 -24.19
C VAL A 94 19.35 2.97 -24.45
N GLN A 95 20.35 2.72 -23.63
CA GLN A 95 21.08 1.45 -23.64
C GLN A 95 20.25 0.41 -22.87
N ILE A 96 20.07 -0.76 -23.49
CA ILE A 96 19.33 -1.88 -22.89
C ILE A 96 20.32 -3.05 -22.72
N LYS A 97 20.45 -3.53 -21.47
CA LYS A 97 21.25 -4.73 -21.15
C LYS A 97 20.32 -5.78 -20.55
N ARG A 98 20.24 -6.94 -21.21
CA ARG A 98 19.43 -8.07 -20.74
C ARG A 98 20.31 -9.08 -20.02
N HIS A 99 19.86 -9.46 -18.83
CA HIS A 99 20.45 -10.51 -18.00
C HIS A 99 19.50 -11.71 -17.91
N LYS A 100 19.86 -12.75 -17.21
CA LYS A 100 19.04 -13.97 -17.08
C LYS A 100 17.64 -13.72 -16.51
N ASN A 101 17.54 -12.84 -15.50
CA ASN A 101 16.30 -12.57 -14.75
C ASN A 101 16.05 -11.07 -14.59
N SER A 102 16.74 -10.22 -15.31
CA SER A 102 16.55 -8.76 -15.24
C SER A 102 16.93 -8.07 -16.53
N THR A 103 16.33 -6.91 -16.73
CA THR A 103 16.68 -6.01 -17.85
C THR A 103 16.99 -4.63 -17.29
N ASP A 104 18.13 -4.08 -17.68
CA ASP A 104 18.57 -2.74 -17.32
C ASP A 104 18.39 -1.79 -18.50
N TYR A 105 17.89 -0.58 -18.20
CA TYR A 105 17.73 0.53 -19.11
C TYR A 105 18.51 1.73 -18.57
N ASP A 106 19.33 2.36 -19.40
CA ASP A 106 20.17 3.50 -19.02
C ASP A 106 20.14 4.56 -20.14
N ASP A 107 19.84 5.81 -19.79
CA ASP A 107 19.82 6.92 -20.75
C ASP A 107 21.19 7.60 -20.91
N HIS A 108 22.26 7.02 -20.33
CA HIS A 108 23.60 7.59 -20.25
C HIS A 108 23.66 8.97 -19.60
N GLY A 109 22.62 9.35 -18.85
CA GLY A 109 22.52 10.63 -18.20
C GLY A 109 22.05 10.48 -16.75
N PHE A 110 20.78 10.76 -16.53
CA PHE A 110 20.23 10.89 -15.17
C PHE A 110 19.23 9.79 -14.78
N ARG A 111 18.91 8.86 -15.69
CA ARG A 111 17.85 7.89 -15.46
C ARG A 111 18.35 6.48 -15.63
N HIS A 112 18.00 5.69 -14.65
CA HIS A 112 18.32 4.26 -14.64
C HIS A 112 17.07 3.48 -14.20
N MET A 113 16.73 2.43 -14.97
CA MET A 113 15.63 1.54 -14.66
C MET A 113 16.09 0.09 -14.75
N THR A 114 15.83 -0.69 -13.72
CA THR A 114 16.03 -2.14 -13.69
C THR A 114 14.70 -2.83 -13.50
N VAL A 115 14.41 -3.80 -14.35
CA VAL A 115 13.24 -4.67 -14.21
C VAL A 115 13.73 -6.05 -13.77
N ASP A 116 13.23 -6.50 -12.62
CA ASP A 116 13.40 -7.87 -12.14
C ASP A 116 12.23 -8.72 -12.65
N GLU A 117 12.54 -9.62 -13.60
CA GLU A 117 11.54 -10.47 -14.27
C GLU A 117 11.08 -11.64 -13.40
N SER A 118 11.83 -11.97 -12.33
CA SER A 118 11.45 -13.03 -11.40
C SER A 118 10.38 -12.58 -10.40
N THR A 119 10.32 -11.28 -10.13
CA THR A 119 9.39 -10.67 -9.17
C THR A 119 8.42 -9.68 -9.80
N ASP A 120 8.53 -9.46 -11.13
CA ASP A 120 7.77 -8.43 -11.87
C ASP A 120 7.89 -7.04 -11.22
N THR A 121 9.10 -6.71 -10.75
CA THR A 121 9.38 -5.47 -10.03
C THR A 121 10.25 -4.53 -10.83
N VAL A 122 9.89 -3.26 -10.86
CA VAL A 122 10.68 -2.17 -11.45
C VAL A 122 11.34 -1.36 -10.36
N ASN A 123 12.65 -1.11 -10.51
CA ASN A 123 13.39 -0.12 -9.74
C ASN A 123 13.81 0.99 -10.72
N PHE A 124 13.31 2.20 -10.48
CA PHE A 124 13.62 3.37 -11.31
C PHE A 124 14.26 4.45 -10.46
N THR A 125 15.37 5.00 -10.92
CA THR A 125 16.04 6.14 -10.29
C THR A 125 16.16 7.28 -11.29
N ASN A 126 15.79 8.47 -10.87
CA ASN A 126 15.96 9.71 -11.63
C ASN A 126 16.79 10.71 -10.80
N TYR A 127 17.93 11.11 -11.33
CA TYR A 127 18.86 12.07 -10.71
C TYR A 127 18.67 13.49 -11.23
N ASN A 128 17.68 13.74 -12.11
CA ASN A 128 17.35 15.06 -12.64
C ASN A 128 15.84 15.32 -12.52
N ALA A 129 15.30 15.11 -11.34
CA ALA A 129 13.92 15.43 -11.01
C ALA A 129 13.87 16.77 -10.26
N GLN A 130 12.73 17.43 -10.30
CA GLN A 130 12.48 18.61 -9.47
C GLN A 130 11.39 18.27 -8.45
N ILE A 131 11.79 17.84 -7.25
CA ILE A 131 10.87 17.58 -6.17
C ILE A 131 11.08 18.65 -5.10
N LYS A 132 10.12 19.58 -4.97
CA LYS A 132 10.13 20.54 -3.87
C LYS A 132 9.84 19.81 -2.56
N SER A 133 10.80 19.82 -1.64
CA SER A 133 10.72 19.11 -0.35
C SER A 133 10.71 20.04 0.88
N ASN A 134 10.34 21.31 0.69
CA ASN A 134 10.34 22.30 1.79
C ASN A 134 9.20 22.07 2.81
N SER A 135 8.21 21.26 2.48
CA SER A 135 7.14 20.88 3.38
C SER A 135 6.56 19.52 2.96
N PHE A 136 5.93 18.81 3.91
CA PHE A 136 5.24 17.54 3.66
C PHE A 136 4.28 17.64 2.45
N LEU A 137 3.47 18.69 2.37
CA LEU A 137 2.52 18.86 1.27
C LEU A 137 3.23 18.99 -0.09
N GLN A 138 4.32 19.77 -0.15
CA GLN A 138 5.09 19.95 -1.38
C GLN A 138 5.78 18.64 -1.80
N THR A 139 6.33 17.89 -0.83
CA THR A 139 6.90 16.58 -1.08
C THR A 139 5.85 15.61 -1.64
N MET A 140 4.66 15.55 -1.02
CA MET A 140 3.58 14.67 -1.48
C MET A 140 3.05 15.06 -2.86
N ASN A 141 2.92 16.34 -3.16
CA ASN A 141 2.53 16.80 -4.49
C ASN A 141 3.58 16.43 -5.55
N GLY A 142 4.87 16.64 -5.24
CA GLY A 142 5.94 16.24 -6.15
C GLY A 142 5.97 14.73 -6.38
N ILE A 143 5.78 13.93 -5.35
CA ILE A 143 5.65 12.47 -5.46
C ILE A 143 4.46 12.10 -6.36
N TYR A 144 3.30 12.70 -6.14
CA TYR A 144 2.10 12.44 -6.94
C TYR A 144 2.31 12.79 -8.43
N GLU A 145 2.94 13.92 -8.73
CA GLU A 145 3.28 14.31 -10.10
C GLU A 145 4.18 13.26 -10.79
N GLN A 146 5.16 12.72 -10.07
CA GLN A 146 6.02 11.65 -10.61
C GLN A 146 5.23 10.35 -10.85
N LEU A 147 4.33 9.96 -9.95
CA LEU A 147 3.48 8.78 -10.15
C LEU A 147 2.59 8.90 -11.39
N VAL A 148 1.99 10.07 -11.60
CA VAL A 148 1.16 10.36 -12.79
C VAL A 148 2.03 10.30 -14.06
N MET A 149 3.24 10.86 -14.02
CA MET A 149 4.17 10.86 -15.16
C MET A 149 4.56 9.44 -15.57
N VAL A 150 4.81 8.55 -14.60
CA VAL A 150 5.13 7.14 -14.85
C VAL A 150 3.95 6.41 -15.52
N GLY A 151 2.72 6.89 -15.32
CA GLY A 151 1.54 6.32 -15.98
C GLY A 151 1.06 5.02 -15.37
N MET A 152 1.24 4.87 -14.07
CA MET A 152 0.74 3.71 -13.34
C MET A 152 -0.78 3.78 -13.18
N PRO A 153 -1.49 2.65 -13.20
CA PRO A 153 -2.91 2.61 -12.86
C PRO A 153 -3.08 2.87 -11.36
N LEU A 154 -3.64 4.03 -11.02
CA LEU A 154 -3.80 4.48 -9.63
C LEU A 154 -5.22 4.26 -9.07
N ASP A 155 -6.14 3.67 -9.81
CA ASP A 155 -7.57 3.58 -9.45
C ASP A 155 -7.80 2.89 -8.09
N SER A 156 -7.07 1.84 -7.81
CA SER A 156 -7.13 1.10 -6.55
C SER A 156 -5.95 1.40 -5.61
N VAL A 157 -4.99 2.22 -6.04
CA VAL A 157 -3.79 2.54 -5.27
C VAL A 157 -4.01 3.80 -4.43
N ARG A 158 -3.63 3.75 -3.16
CA ARG A 158 -3.78 4.87 -2.23
C ARG A 158 -2.51 5.06 -1.41
N PHE A 159 -2.31 6.29 -0.97
CA PHE A 159 -1.28 6.59 0.02
C PHE A 159 -1.49 5.73 1.28
N TYR A 160 -0.43 5.07 1.72
CA TYR A 160 -0.44 4.20 2.88
C TYR A 160 0.35 4.80 4.05
N SER A 161 1.62 5.13 3.82
CA SER A 161 2.48 5.70 4.86
C SER A 161 3.58 6.58 4.29
N TYR A 162 4.11 7.46 5.12
CA TYR A 162 5.31 8.23 4.85
C TYR A 162 6.23 8.19 6.06
N ASP A 163 7.47 7.84 5.82
CA ASP A 163 8.55 7.89 6.80
C ASP A 163 9.41 9.14 6.55
N SER A 164 9.31 10.12 7.45
CA SER A 164 10.08 11.36 7.37
C SER A 164 11.56 11.19 7.69
N GLY A 165 11.95 10.09 8.33
CA GLY A 165 13.36 9.80 8.60
C GLY A 165 14.12 9.32 7.37
N SER A 166 13.45 8.66 6.45
CA SER A 166 14.01 8.15 5.21
C SER A 166 13.46 8.82 3.94
N ASP A 167 12.56 9.82 4.10
CA ASP A 167 11.82 10.46 3.02
C ASP A 167 11.15 9.48 2.05
N THR A 168 10.54 8.43 2.62
CA THR A 168 9.97 7.34 1.86
C THR A 168 8.44 7.31 1.99
N ALA A 169 7.75 7.42 0.86
CA ALA A 169 6.31 7.22 0.73
C ALA A 169 6.02 5.81 0.24
N VAL A 170 5.01 5.18 0.84
CA VAL A 170 4.48 3.88 0.42
C VAL A 170 3.03 4.04 0.01
N PHE A 171 2.70 3.44 -1.12
CA PHE A 171 1.34 3.34 -1.63
C PHE A 171 0.97 1.87 -1.73
N ARG A 172 -0.26 1.54 -1.38
CA ARG A 172 -0.78 0.17 -1.48
C ARG A 172 -2.03 0.12 -2.35
N THR A 173 -2.25 -1.01 -2.96
CA THR A 173 -3.53 -1.37 -3.55
C THR A 173 -4.55 -1.61 -2.42
N TYR A 174 -5.79 -1.24 -2.65
CA TYR A 174 -6.90 -1.47 -1.71
C TYR A 174 -8.01 -2.25 -2.39
N ALA A 175 -8.55 -3.24 -1.69
CA ALA A 175 -9.73 -3.98 -2.08
C ALA A 175 -10.77 -3.89 -0.95
N GLY A 176 -12.00 -3.51 -1.27
CA GLY A 176 -13.06 -3.35 -0.26
C GLY A 176 -12.72 -2.39 0.89
N GLY A 177 -11.82 -1.44 0.67
CA GLY A 177 -11.38 -0.48 1.70
C GLY A 177 -10.26 -0.96 2.62
N VAL A 178 -9.73 -2.17 2.40
CA VAL A 178 -8.66 -2.79 3.18
C VAL A 178 -7.38 -2.86 2.32
N PRO A 179 -6.19 -2.58 2.86
CA PRO A 179 -4.94 -2.61 2.10
C PRO A 179 -4.58 -4.03 1.67
N VAL A 180 -4.00 -4.13 0.50
CA VAL A 180 -3.41 -5.37 -0.01
C VAL A 180 -1.91 -5.35 0.32
N PHE A 181 -1.47 -6.40 0.97
CA PHE A 181 -0.06 -6.69 1.18
C PHE A 181 0.32 -7.73 0.14
N ASP A 182 1.08 -7.31 -0.86
CA ASP A 182 1.57 -8.23 -1.87
C ASP A 182 2.86 -8.95 -1.40
N GLN A 183 3.45 -9.75 -2.27
CA GLN A 183 4.66 -10.50 -1.95
C GLN A 183 5.89 -9.61 -1.75
N SER A 184 5.79 -8.32 -2.07
CA SER A 184 6.88 -7.37 -1.96
C SER A 184 6.77 -6.57 -0.66
N ASP A 185 7.90 -6.31 -0.03
CA ASP A 185 8.03 -5.55 1.22
C ASP A 185 7.59 -4.09 1.09
N PHE A 186 7.56 -3.59 -0.15
CA PHE A 186 7.36 -2.17 -0.43
C PHE A 186 5.89 -1.77 -0.72
N GLY A 187 4.96 -2.71 -0.81
CA GLY A 187 3.58 -2.47 -1.25
C GLY A 187 3.46 -2.41 -2.79
N ALA A 188 2.48 -1.69 -3.30
CA ALA A 188 2.30 -1.53 -4.74
C ALA A 188 3.35 -0.58 -5.35
N ILE A 189 3.62 0.53 -4.64
CA ILE A 189 4.59 1.55 -5.04
C ILE A 189 5.30 2.06 -3.80
N GLN A 190 6.61 2.16 -3.88
CA GLN A 190 7.43 2.87 -2.92
C GLN A 190 8.21 3.95 -3.64
N MET A 191 8.20 5.16 -3.09
CA MET A 191 9.00 6.26 -3.62
C MET A 191 9.82 6.87 -2.50
N LYS A 192 11.13 6.90 -2.69
CA LYS A 192 12.11 7.53 -1.80
C LYS A 192 12.66 8.78 -2.47
N VAL A 193 12.47 9.93 -1.84
CA VAL A 193 13.14 11.17 -2.22
C VAL A 193 14.56 11.10 -1.69
N LEU A 194 15.57 11.21 -2.56
CA LEU A 194 16.98 11.15 -2.18
C LEU A 194 17.52 12.54 -1.85
N ASP A 195 17.12 13.53 -2.66
CA ASP A 195 17.37 14.96 -2.48
C ASP A 195 16.38 15.78 -3.33
N GLN A 196 16.59 17.10 -3.45
CA GLN A 196 15.70 17.99 -4.22
C GLN A 196 15.70 17.71 -5.73
N SER A 197 16.68 16.99 -6.23
CA SER A 197 16.87 16.70 -7.66
C SER A 197 16.80 15.21 -7.98
N SER A 198 16.62 14.35 -6.99
CA SER A 198 16.67 12.90 -7.24
C SER A 198 15.67 12.11 -6.40
N TYR A 199 15.16 11.04 -6.99
CA TYR A 199 14.32 10.05 -6.31
C TYR A 199 14.54 8.64 -6.85
N ARG A 200 14.16 7.68 -6.02
CA ARG A 200 14.03 6.27 -6.40
C ARG A 200 12.59 5.83 -6.24
N MET A 201 12.08 5.16 -7.25
CA MET A 201 10.76 4.55 -7.23
C MET A 201 10.88 3.04 -7.43
N LYS A 202 10.15 2.28 -6.64
CA LYS A 202 10.01 0.83 -6.78
C LYS A 202 8.53 0.50 -6.93
N PHE A 203 8.17 -0.30 -7.93
CA PHE A 203 6.78 -0.65 -8.19
C PHE A 203 6.66 -2.00 -8.90
N SER A 204 5.47 -2.61 -8.82
CA SER A 204 5.14 -3.84 -9.52
C SER A 204 4.63 -3.56 -10.94
N LEU A 205 4.96 -4.44 -11.88
CA LEU A 205 4.36 -4.44 -13.23
C LEU A 205 2.89 -4.89 -13.19
N ASP A 206 2.51 -5.64 -12.16
CA ASP A 206 1.16 -6.16 -12.00
C ASP A 206 0.23 -5.15 -11.35
N SER A 207 -0.99 -5.10 -11.84
CA SER A 207 -2.09 -4.33 -11.24
C SER A 207 -3.39 -5.13 -11.25
N LEU A 208 -4.26 -4.87 -10.27
CA LEU A 208 -5.61 -5.42 -10.25
C LEU A 208 -6.44 -4.78 -11.36
N GLN A 209 -7.02 -5.58 -12.24
CA GLN A 209 -7.82 -5.05 -13.35
C GLN A 209 -9.31 -5.38 -13.17
N VAL A 210 -9.72 -6.57 -13.52
CA VAL A 210 -11.12 -6.96 -13.55
C VAL A 210 -11.43 -7.86 -12.36
N PRO A 211 -12.42 -7.51 -11.51
CA PRO A 211 -12.88 -8.42 -10.48
C PRO A 211 -13.57 -9.62 -11.13
N ILE A 212 -13.22 -10.80 -10.66
CA ILE A 212 -13.85 -12.07 -11.04
C ILE A 212 -14.45 -12.75 -9.80
N PRO A 213 -15.44 -13.65 -9.96
CA PRO A 213 -16.01 -14.36 -8.83
C PRO A 213 -14.93 -15.17 -8.10
N PRO A 214 -14.76 -14.99 -6.77
CA PRO A 214 -13.80 -15.77 -6.00
C PRO A 214 -14.32 -17.20 -5.76
N VAL A 215 -13.41 -18.16 -5.60
CA VAL A 215 -13.74 -19.55 -5.26
C VAL A 215 -14.47 -19.61 -3.90
N GLN A 216 -14.03 -18.82 -2.95
CA GLN A 216 -14.67 -18.67 -1.64
C GLN A 216 -15.10 -17.21 -1.43
N SER A 217 -16.36 -16.98 -1.12
CA SER A 217 -16.91 -15.62 -1.05
C SER A 217 -16.51 -14.84 0.20
N SER A 218 -16.05 -15.49 1.26
CA SER A 218 -15.66 -14.84 2.52
C SER A 218 -14.78 -15.75 3.38
N ALA A 219 -13.97 -15.14 4.23
CA ALA A 219 -13.19 -15.81 5.27
C ALA A 219 -13.45 -15.16 6.64
N THR A 220 -13.36 -15.97 7.69
CA THR A 220 -13.45 -15.49 9.07
C THR A 220 -12.06 -15.31 9.64
N ILE A 221 -11.80 -14.11 10.13
CA ILE A 221 -10.53 -13.70 10.72
C ILE A 221 -10.70 -13.62 12.23
N MET A 222 -9.75 -14.14 12.97
CA MET A 222 -9.77 -14.15 14.43
C MET A 222 -9.72 -12.72 15.01
N SER A 223 -10.16 -12.57 16.25
CA SER A 223 -10.05 -11.30 16.97
C SER A 223 -8.60 -10.87 17.20
N THR A 224 -8.37 -9.58 17.41
CA THR A 224 -7.03 -9.05 17.71
C THR A 224 -6.42 -9.68 18.97
N ASN A 225 -7.24 -9.96 19.99
CA ASN A 225 -6.75 -10.58 21.21
C ASN A 225 -6.30 -12.03 20.98
N GLU A 226 -7.02 -12.78 20.17
CA GLU A 226 -6.62 -14.13 19.81
C GLU A 226 -5.35 -14.14 18.98
N LEU A 227 -5.22 -13.22 18.03
CA LEU A 227 -3.98 -13.04 17.26
C LEU A 227 -2.77 -12.81 18.19
N ILE A 228 -2.87 -11.87 19.16
CA ILE A 228 -1.79 -11.57 20.09
C ILE A 228 -1.40 -12.82 20.89
N LYS A 229 -2.38 -13.58 21.40
CA LYS A 229 -2.12 -14.82 22.12
C LYS A 229 -1.36 -15.84 21.28
N GLN A 230 -1.75 -16.00 20.00
CA GLN A 230 -1.06 -16.95 19.11
C GLN A 230 0.37 -16.50 18.80
N LEU A 231 0.60 -15.20 18.62
CA LEU A 231 1.93 -14.64 18.42
C LEU A 231 2.82 -14.86 19.65
N GLU A 232 2.30 -14.61 20.86
CA GLU A 232 3.02 -14.84 22.10
C GLU A 232 3.35 -16.32 22.30
N ALA A 233 2.40 -17.21 22.04
CA ALA A 233 2.61 -18.66 22.10
C ALA A 233 3.69 -19.14 21.13
N ALA A 234 3.85 -18.47 19.99
CA ALA A 234 4.91 -18.73 19.01
C ALA A 234 6.24 -17.99 19.31
N GLY A 235 6.35 -17.29 20.45
CA GLY A 235 7.59 -16.60 20.86
C GLY A 235 7.71 -15.16 20.35
N THR A 236 6.69 -14.61 19.71
CA THR A 236 6.67 -13.21 19.35
C THR A 236 6.03 -12.39 20.46
N HIS A 237 6.85 -11.84 21.36
CA HIS A 237 6.38 -11.02 22.48
C HIS A 237 5.71 -9.74 22.01
N GLU A 238 4.64 -9.33 22.71
CA GLU A 238 3.89 -8.10 22.42
C GLU A 238 4.80 -6.86 22.33
N SER A 239 5.87 -6.80 23.14
CA SER A 239 6.83 -5.69 23.14
C SER A 239 7.58 -5.48 21.82
N LYS A 240 7.66 -6.51 20.97
CA LYS A 240 8.28 -6.42 19.62
C LYS A 240 7.30 -5.95 18.56
N ILE A 241 6.00 -5.99 18.83
CA ILE A 241 4.96 -5.65 17.86
C ILE A 241 4.82 -4.14 17.78
N GLN A 242 5.09 -3.57 16.62
CA GLN A 242 5.00 -2.13 16.36
C GLN A 242 3.68 -1.71 15.69
N GLY A 243 2.90 -2.67 15.23
CA GLY A 243 1.60 -2.43 14.63
C GLY A 243 0.92 -3.74 14.26
N ILE A 244 -0.40 -3.71 14.23
CA ILE A 244 -1.26 -4.80 13.77
C ILE A 244 -2.26 -4.19 12.80
N GLU A 245 -2.41 -4.80 11.63
CA GLU A 245 -3.33 -4.33 10.60
C GLU A 245 -4.01 -5.50 9.89
N LEU A 246 -5.29 -5.33 9.62
CA LEU A 246 -6.03 -6.25 8.79
C LEU A 246 -5.79 -5.90 7.33
N GLY A 247 -5.37 -6.89 6.54
CA GLY A 247 -5.03 -6.71 5.14
C GLY A 247 -5.43 -7.89 4.29
N TYR A 248 -5.24 -7.76 3.00
CA TYR A 248 -5.36 -8.87 2.06
C TYR A 248 -4.00 -9.40 1.69
N GLU A 249 -3.86 -10.71 1.75
CA GLU A 249 -2.75 -11.44 1.18
C GLU A 249 -2.96 -11.61 -0.32
N TRP A 250 -1.93 -11.33 -1.10
CA TRP A 250 -1.91 -11.51 -2.54
C TRP A 250 -1.41 -12.93 -2.86
N VAL A 251 -2.28 -13.78 -3.33
CA VAL A 251 -1.95 -15.16 -3.68
C VAL A 251 -2.21 -15.39 -5.16
N ARG A 252 -1.16 -15.63 -5.94
CA ARG A 252 -1.32 -15.99 -7.37
C ARG A 252 -1.91 -17.39 -7.47
N ASP A 253 -2.91 -17.55 -8.32
CA ASP A 253 -3.45 -18.86 -8.65
C ASP A 253 -2.39 -19.67 -9.43
N LYS A 254 -2.08 -20.87 -8.94
CA LYS A 254 -1.07 -21.74 -9.56
C LYS A 254 -1.50 -22.26 -10.94
N SER A 255 -2.79 -22.40 -11.17
CA SER A 255 -3.37 -22.91 -12.42
C SER A 255 -3.67 -21.80 -13.43
N LEU A 256 -3.86 -20.55 -12.92
CA LEU A 256 -4.21 -19.37 -13.73
C LEU A 256 -3.23 -18.22 -13.41
N PRO A 257 -2.07 -18.16 -14.07
CA PRO A 257 -1.00 -17.20 -13.72
C PRO A 257 -1.40 -15.72 -13.78
N LYS A 258 -2.49 -15.41 -14.51
CA LYS A 258 -3.05 -14.05 -14.61
C LYS A 258 -4.21 -13.80 -13.64
N VAL A 259 -4.39 -14.65 -12.66
CA VAL A 259 -5.40 -14.52 -11.62
C VAL A 259 -4.73 -14.43 -10.26
N VAL A 260 -5.22 -13.52 -9.45
CA VAL A 260 -4.82 -13.38 -8.05
C VAL A 260 -6.04 -13.49 -7.16
N ASP A 261 -5.88 -14.22 -6.08
CA ASP A 261 -6.84 -14.29 -4.98
C ASP A 261 -6.37 -13.39 -3.84
N LEU A 262 -7.28 -12.58 -3.33
CA LEU A 262 -7.08 -11.72 -2.18
C LEU A 262 -7.80 -12.33 -0.98
N SER A 263 -7.02 -12.95 -0.09
CA SER A 263 -7.51 -13.56 1.14
C SER A 263 -7.24 -12.65 2.33
N PRO A 264 -8.26 -12.30 3.14
CA PRO A 264 -8.04 -11.44 4.29
C PRO A 264 -7.21 -12.17 5.36
N THR A 265 -6.28 -11.44 5.96
CA THR A 265 -5.39 -11.97 7.00
C THR A 265 -4.84 -10.84 7.87
N TRP A 266 -4.18 -11.20 8.97
CA TRP A 266 -3.50 -10.24 9.83
C TRP A 266 -2.07 -10.01 9.37
N TYR A 267 -1.67 -8.74 9.39
CA TYR A 267 -0.30 -8.32 9.24
C TYR A 267 0.21 -7.70 10.53
N VAL A 268 1.42 -8.05 10.89
CA VAL A 268 2.07 -7.62 12.12
C VAL A 268 3.37 -6.91 11.75
N LYS A 269 3.56 -5.71 12.27
CA LYS A 269 4.77 -4.94 12.04
C LYS A 269 5.81 -5.27 13.10
N ILE A 270 6.92 -5.87 12.67
CA ILE A 270 8.10 -6.16 13.47
C ILE A 270 9.28 -5.36 12.89
N GLY A 271 9.87 -4.47 13.68
CA GLY A 271 10.84 -3.52 13.13
C GLY A 271 10.21 -2.65 12.05
N ASN A 272 10.80 -2.64 10.85
CA ASN A 272 10.27 -1.86 9.72
C ASN A 272 9.44 -2.68 8.72
N GLN A 273 9.24 -3.98 8.96
CA GLN A 273 8.59 -4.88 8.02
C GLN A 273 7.22 -5.31 8.50
N TRP A 274 6.28 -5.43 7.54
CA TRP A 274 4.99 -6.04 7.75
C TRP A 274 5.06 -7.51 7.36
N GLU A 275 4.77 -8.39 8.32
CA GLU A 275 4.77 -9.83 8.12
C GLU A 275 3.37 -10.40 8.27
N ASN A 276 3.01 -11.34 7.41
CA ASN A 276 1.81 -12.14 7.61
C ASN A 276 1.95 -12.91 8.93
N TYR A 277 0.94 -12.84 9.79
CA TYR A 277 0.98 -13.49 11.10
C TYR A 277 1.25 -15.00 10.99
N ARG A 278 0.78 -15.66 9.93
CA ARG A 278 0.99 -17.10 9.70
C ARG A 278 2.48 -17.46 9.65
N LYS A 279 3.28 -16.62 9.01
CA LYS A 279 4.75 -16.80 8.99
C LYS A 279 5.34 -16.71 10.40
N LEU A 280 4.84 -15.78 11.21
CA LEU A 280 5.34 -15.56 12.57
C LEU A 280 4.99 -16.70 13.52
N ILE A 281 3.90 -17.42 13.28
CA ILE A 281 3.49 -18.59 14.08
C ILE A 281 3.94 -19.94 13.47
N GLY A 282 4.78 -19.90 12.40
CA GLY A 282 5.31 -21.11 11.77
C GLY A 282 4.31 -21.90 10.91
N GLN A 283 3.20 -21.29 10.52
CA GLN A 283 2.24 -21.86 9.58
C GLN A 283 2.54 -21.27 8.19
N GLN A 284 3.19 -22.03 7.31
CA GLN A 284 3.41 -21.67 5.91
C GLN A 284 2.36 -22.33 5.01
#